data_0ee0581b7180b4217f72f04c07182144
#
_entry.id   0ee0581b7180b4217f72f04c07182144
#
_cell.length_a   1.000
_cell.length_b   1.000
_cell.length_c   1.000
_cell.angle_alpha   90.00
_cell.angle_beta   90.00
_cell.angle_gamma   90.00
#
_symmetry.space_group_name_H-M   'P 1'
#
loop_
_entity.id
_entity.type
_entity.pdbx_description
1 polymer ?
#
loop_
_entity_poly.entity_id
_entity_poly.type
_entity_poly.pdbx_seq_one_letter_code
_entity_poly.pdbx_strand_id
1 'polypeptide(L)'
;MQKTATGPVEFYQFDLLSNFPEVTHAVFTRRGGVSPVPFDSLNVSYQTGDDAALIRKNRKTITAIIGATHLVSAHQVHKNGVKIIGHFPESDDEPQGFDALFTHLTDVALMIKQADCQALILYDPRRKAIGNVHCGWRGNVLDIIGHTVQAMAEAFGSRPQDILACISPSLGPCCAEFKNFQQEFPPSLWRYEVRPDYFDLWAISRDQLLSAGILPEHIEMAGICTKCHQDEFFSYRGEKITGRSGTVVALSNGVF
;
A
#
# COMPACT_ATOMS: atom_id res chain seq x y z
N MET A 1 -8.24 0.83 -12.79
CA MET A 1 -6.77 1.12 -12.79
C MET A 1 -6.19 1.11 -14.18
N GLN A 2 -5.25 1.98 -14.47
CA GLN A 2 -4.53 2.08 -15.75
C GLN A 2 -3.05 1.75 -15.55
N LYS A 3 -2.48 0.93 -16.45
CA LYS A 3 -1.05 0.64 -16.50
C LYS A 3 -0.33 1.69 -17.33
N THR A 4 0.77 2.22 -16.83
CA THR A 4 1.60 3.22 -17.49
C THR A 4 3.09 2.94 -17.25
N ALA A 5 3.97 3.72 -17.89
CA ALA A 5 5.41 3.58 -17.74
C ALA A 5 6.14 4.92 -17.86
N THR A 6 7.25 5.05 -17.14
CA THR A 6 8.22 6.14 -17.29
C THR A 6 9.60 5.52 -17.51
N GLY A 7 10.11 5.60 -18.73
CA GLY A 7 11.29 4.85 -19.13
C GLY A 7 11.05 3.34 -18.98
N PRO A 8 11.94 2.60 -18.30
CA PRO A 8 11.78 1.16 -18.10
C PRO A 8 10.85 0.80 -16.92
N VAL A 9 10.42 1.78 -16.12
CA VAL A 9 9.63 1.54 -14.89
C VAL A 9 8.16 1.51 -15.24
N GLU A 10 7.50 0.37 -14.95
CA GLU A 10 6.07 0.17 -15.13
C GLU A 10 5.34 0.30 -13.80
N PHE A 11 4.16 0.93 -13.80
CA PHE A 11 3.31 1.08 -12.62
C PHE A 11 1.84 1.21 -12.99
N TYR A 12 0.99 1.07 -11.99
CA TYR A 12 -0.46 1.24 -12.12
C TYR A 12 -0.94 2.47 -11.36
N GLN A 13 -1.97 3.13 -11.89
CA GLN A 13 -2.67 4.24 -11.27
C GLN A 13 -4.15 3.94 -11.15
N PHE A 14 -4.77 4.37 -10.05
CA PHE A 14 -6.20 4.22 -9.80
C PHE A 14 -6.97 5.31 -10.55
N ASP A 15 -8.05 4.91 -11.22
CA ASP A 15 -8.91 5.84 -11.96
C ASP A 15 -9.59 6.83 -11.00
N LEU A 16 -9.99 6.38 -9.83
CA LEU A 16 -10.62 7.20 -8.79
C LEU A 16 -9.74 8.39 -8.37
N LEU A 17 -8.44 8.19 -8.19
CA LEU A 17 -7.51 9.24 -7.78
C LEU A 17 -6.99 10.08 -8.94
N SER A 18 -7.08 9.62 -10.18
CA SER A 18 -6.62 10.36 -11.37
C SER A 18 -7.43 11.64 -11.63
N ASN A 19 -8.59 11.79 -10.99
CA ASN A 19 -9.39 13.02 -11.05
C ASN A 19 -8.88 14.15 -10.15
N PHE A 20 -7.84 13.90 -9.36
CA PHE A 20 -7.29 14.87 -8.38
C PHE A 20 -5.85 15.21 -8.74
N PRO A 21 -5.60 16.31 -9.47
CA PRO A 21 -4.26 16.66 -9.95
C PRO A 21 -3.26 16.96 -8.83
N GLU A 22 -3.76 17.26 -7.62
CA GLU A 22 -2.93 17.43 -6.44
C GLU A 22 -2.45 16.12 -5.81
N VAL A 23 -2.93 14.94 -6.28
CA VAL A 23 -2.51 13.63 -5.78
C VAL A 23 -1.72 12.89 -6.84
N THR A 24 -0.45 12.68 -6.60
CA THR A 24 0.35 11.74 -7.39
C THR A 24 0.42 10.40 -6.67
N HIS A 25 0.14 9.32 -7.39
CA HIS A 25 0.20 7.98 -6.83
C HIS A 25 0.64 6.95 -7.86
N ALA A 26 1.24 5.87 -7.39
CA ALA A 26 1.62 4.73 -8.23
C ALA A 26 1.68 3.44 -7.39
N VAL A 27 1.25 2.34 -8.00
CA VAL A 27 1.56 0.98 -7.56
C VAL A 27 2.61 0.44 -8.51
N PHE A 28 3.85 0.45 -8.09
CA PHE A 28 4.97 0.02 -8.92
C PHE A 28 4.97 -1.49 -9.11
N THR A 29 5.27 -1.92 -10.33
CA THR A 29 5.55 -3.33 -10.62
C THR A 29 6.96 -3.69 -10.16
N ARG A 30 7.37 -4.94 -10.36
CA ARG A 30 8.75 -5.37 -10.08
C ARG A 30 9.77 -4.91 -11.14
N ARG A 31 9.29 -4.29 -12.27
CA ARG A 31 10.09 -4.02 -13.45
C ARG A 31 10.74 -2.64 -13.46
N GLY A 32 11.89 -2.52 -14.12
CA GLY A 32 12.55 -1.25 -14.39
C GLY A 32 13.52 -0.76 -13.32
N GLY A 33 13.84 -1.59 -12.34
CA GLY A 33 14.86 -1.33 -11.32
C GLY A 33 16.24 -1.89 -11.67
N VAL A 34 17.12 -1.90 -10.66
CA VAL A 34 18.53 -2.29 -10.80
C VAL A 34 18.95 -3.47 -9.92
N SER A 35 18.03 -4.01 -9.10
CA SER A 35 18.31 -5.17 -8.24
C SER A 35 18.43 -6.46 -9.07
N PRO A 36 19.40 -7.36 -8.74
CA PRO A 36 19.55 -8.66 -9.41
C PRO A 36 18.55 -9.69 -8.87
N VAL A 37 18.46 -10.83 -9.53
CA VAL A 37 17.76 -12.03 -9.03
C VAL A 37 18.30 -12.38 -7.63
N PRO A 38 17.43 -12.71 -6.66
CA PRO A 38 15.97 -12.93 -6.76
C PRO A 38 15.11 -11.69 -6.49
N PHE A 39 15.69 -10.48 -6.50
CA PHE A 39 15.03 -9.21 -6.19
C PHE A 39 14.74 -8.38 -7.45
N ASP A 40 14.80 -9.01 -8.61
CA ASP A 40 14.73 -8.39 -9.93
C ASP A 40 13.33 -7.83 -10.24
N SER A 41 13.29 -6.54 -10.48
CA SER A 41 14.42 -5.60 -10.50
C SER A 41 14.20 -4.36 -9.62
N LEU A 42 12.93 -3.96 -9.36
CA LEU A 42 12.57 -2.74 -8.64
C LEU A 42 12.26 -3.03 -7.16
N ASN A 43 13.16 -3.74 -6.47
CA ASN A 43 13.03 -3.95 -5.04
C ASN A 43 13.27 -2.66 -4.25
N VAL A 44 12.35 -2.32 -3.34
CA VAL A 44 12.40 -1.10 -2.52
C VAL A 44 12.58 -1.36 -1.02
N SER A 45 12.77 -2.61 -0.61
CA SER A 45 12.84 -2.99 0.81
C SER A 45 14.26 -3.36 1.25
N TYR A 46 14.74 -2.70 2.30
CA TYR A 46 16.00 -3.05 2.97
C TYR A 46 15.95 -4.37 3.75
N GLN A 47 14.77 -4.96 3.96
CA GLN A 47 14.58 -6.17 4.77
C GLN A 47 14.58 -7.47 3.95
N THR A 48 14.98 -7.42 2.69
CA THR A 48 14.97 -8.59 1.78
C THR A 48 16.30 -9.31 1.69
N GLY A 49 17.40 -8.68 2.09
CA GLY A 49 18.78 -9.19 1.91
C GLY A 49 19.44 -8.73 0.60
N ASP A 50 18.81 -7.82 -0.14
CA ASP A 50 19.36 -7.17 -1.32
C ASP A 50 20.39 -6.08 -0.94
N ASP A 51 21.22 -5.65 -1.90
CA ASP A 51 22.19 -4.56 -1.71
C ASP A 51 21.51 -3.23 -1.44
N ALA A 52 21.82 -2.62 -0.29
CA ALA A 52 21.27 -1.34 0.12
C ALA A 52 21.54 -0.19 -0.86
N ALA A 53 22.63 -0.23 -1.62
CA ALA A 53 22.93 0.78 -2.63
C ALA A 53 22.01 0.65 -3.84
N LEU A 54 21.64 -0.58 -4.23
CA LEU A 54 20.67 -0.83 -5.31
C LEU A 54 19.26 -0.43 -4.88
N ILE A 55 18.88 -0.77 -3.64
CA ILE A 55 17.59 -0.36 -3.08
C ILE A 55 17.46 1.18 -3.06
N ARG A 56 18.52 1.90 -2.63
CA ARG A 56 18.53 3.38 -2.69
C ARG A 56 18.37 3.93 -4.11
N LYS A 57 18.96 3.29 -5.12
CA LYS A 57 18.77 3.67 -6.52
C LYS A 57 17.32 3.46 -6.95
N ASN A 58 16.73 2.31 -6.62
CA ASN A 58 15.32 2.01 -6.91
C ASN A 58 14.39 3.04 -6.25
N ARG A 59 14.61 3.34 -4.96
CA ARG A 59 13.82 4.35 -4.23
C ARG A 59 13.96 5.75 -4.85
N LYS A 60 15.15 6.17 -5.24
CA LYS A 60 15.35 7.44 -5.95
C LYS A 60 14.58 7.48 -7.27
N THR A 61 14.59 6.39 -8.01
CA THR A 61 13.85 6.29 -9.28
C THR A 61 12.35 6.47 -9.06
N ILE A 62 11.74 5.76 -8.12
CA ILE A 62 10.30 5.87 -7.85
C ILE A 62 9.94 7.24 -7.26
N THR A 63 10.79 7.83 -6.40
CA THR A 63 10.56 9.16 -5.83
C THR A 63 10.57 10.23 -6.92
N ALA A 64 11.50 10.14 -7.89
CA ALA A 64 11.54 11.03 -9.04
C ALA A 64 10.29 10.89 -9.94
N ILE A 65 9.78 9.68 -10.14
CA ILE A 65 8.55 9.45 -10.93
C ILE A 65 7.32 10.05 -10.22
N ILE A 66 7.27 9.95 -8.89
CA ILE A 66 6.19 10.54 -8.08
C ILE A 66 6.29 12.06 -8.04
N GLY A 67 7.48 12.63 -8.25
CA GLY A 67 7.70 14.08 -8.23
C GLY A 67 7.78 14.67 -6.82
N ALA A 68 8.10 13.87 -5.80
CA ALA A 68 8.30 14.32 -4.42
C ALA A 68 9.79 14.44 -4.08
N THR A 69 10.14 15.32 -3.13
CA THR A 69 11.51 15.46 -2.63
C THR A 69 11.80 14.46 -1.52
N HIS A 70 10.81 14.19 -0.68
CA HIS A 70 10.94 13.31 0.48
C HIS A 70 10.16 12.02 0.30
N LEU A 71 10.77 10.89 0.71
CA LEU A 71 10.13 9.59 0.73
C LEU A 71 10.15 9.04 2.14
N VAL A 72 8.97 8.65 2.66
CA VAL A 72 8.84 8.00 3.96
C VAL A 72 8.22 6.62 3.76
N SER A 73 8.85 5.59 4.30
CA SER A 73 8.26 4.26 4.42
C SER A 73 8.40 3.74 5.85
N ALA A 74 7.45 2.96 6.34
CA ALA A 74 7.54 2.40 7.68
C ALA A 74 8.36 1.10 7.72
N HIS A 75 8.99 0.80 8.86
CA HIS A 75 9.43 -0.55 9.19
C HIS A 75 8.19 -1.37 9.60
N GLN A 76 7.55 -1.99 8.60
CA GLN A 76 6.29 -2.70 8.71
C GLN A 76 6.44 -3.96 9.58
N VAL A 77 5.55 -4.14 10.55
CA VAL A 77 5.61 -5.23 11.54
C VAL A 77 4.34 -6.09 11.57
N HIS A 78 3.44 -5.89 10.61
CA HIS A 78 2.15 -6.60 10.47
C HIS A 78 1.25 -6.44 11.72
N LYS A 79 1.21 -5.22 12.25
CA LYS A 79 0.34 -4.83 13.37
C LYS A 79 -0.63 -3.73 12.94
N ASN A 80 -1.12 -2.94 13.88
CA ASN A 80 -2.06 -1.85 13.63
C ASN A 80 -1.54 -0.46 14.05
N GLY A 81 -0.21 -0.32 14.18
CA GLY A 81 0.41 0.97 14.47
C GLY A 81 0.26 1.95 13.32
N VAL A 82 -0.23 3.15 13.63
CA VAL A 82 -0.47 4.24 12.68
C VAL A 82 0.41 5.44 13.06
N LYS A 83 1.09 6.05 12.08
CA LYS A 83 2.01 7.17 12.30
C LYS A 83 1.62 8.39 11.45
N ILE A 84 1.41 9.52 12.12
CA ILE A 84 1.35 10.82 11.45
C ILE A 84 2.76 11.29 11.10
N ILE A 85 2.94 11.73 9.86
CA ILE A 85 4.14 12.43 9.39
C ILE A 85 3.81 13.92 9.41
N GLY A 86 4.22 14.61 10.47
CA GLY A 86 3.89 16.01 10.72
C GLY A 86 5.03 16.98 10.44
N HIS A 87 6.20 16.50 10.00
CA HIS A 87 7.35 17.30 9.63
C HIS A 87 8.12 16.61 8.51
N PHE A 88 8.92 17.38 7.77
CA PHE A 88 9.76 16.85 6.70
C PHE A 88 10.81 15.90 7.27
N PRO A 89 10.96 14.69 6.69
CA PRO A 89 12.00 13.76 7.13
C PRO A 89 13.39 14.29 6.76
N GLU A 90 14.35 14.09 7.65
CA GLU A 90 15.75 14.49 7.40
C GLU A 90 16.48 13.54 6.45
N SER A 91 15.97 12.31 6.31
CA SER A 91 16.57 11.26 5.49
C SER A 91 15.51 10.25 5.03
N ASP A 92 15.92 9.18 4.34
CA ASP A 92 15.12 8.00 3.97
C ASP A 92 14.77 7.19 5.24
N ASP A 93 14.02 7.78 6.16
CA ASP A 93 13.70 7.25 7.48
C ASP A 93 12.57 6.21 7.41
N GLU A 94 12.74 5.11 8.17
CA GLU A 94 11.72 4.09 8.37
C GLU A 94 11.29 4.07 9.84
N PRO A 95 10.25 4.84 10.25
CA PRO A 95 9.73 4.77 11.60
C PRO A 95 9.35 3.35 11.98
N GLN A 96 9.81 2.93 13.18
CA GLN A 96 9.71 1.55 13.64
C GLN A 96 8.32 1.26 14.22
N GLY A 97 7.77 0.07 13.90
CA GLY A 97 6.56 -0.44 14.53
C GLY A 97 5.25 0.06 13.95
N PHE A 98 5.28 0.67 12.78
CA PHE A 98 4.09 1.20 12.11
C PHE A 98 3.81 0.46 10.81
N ASP A 99 2.53 0.23 10.54
CA ASP A 99 2.03 -0.37 9.32
C ASP A 99 1.14 0.60 8.51
N ALA A 100 0.89 1.79 9.04
CA ALA A 100 0.22 2.87 8.32
C ALA A 100 0.90 4.21 8.56
N LEU A 101 0.95 5.02 7.51
CA LEU A 101 1.47 6.38 7.51
C LEU A 101 0.40 7.32 6.97
N PHE A 102 0.29 8.53 7.53
CA PHE A 102 -0.59 9.56 6.98
C PHE A 102 -0.04 10.95 7.19
N THR A 103 -0.37 11.89 6.29
CA THR A 103 0.13 13.25 6.29
C THR A 103 -0.80 14.22 5.55
N HIS A 104 -0.67 15.51 5.82
CA HIS A 104 -1.20 16.59 5.00
C HIS A 104 -0.08 17.46 4.38
N LEU A 105 1.18 17.06 4.58
CA LEU A 105 2.31 17.75 3.99
C LEU A 105 2.39 17.48 2.49
N THR A 106 2.60 18.53 1.71
CA THR A 106 2.97 18.41 0.30
C THR A 106 4.44 18.03 0.17
N ASP A 107 4.84 17.49 -0.98
CA ASP A 107 6.21 17.09 -1.28
C ASP A 107 6.79 15.96 -0.40
N VAL A 108 5.91 15.26 0.32
CA VAL A 108 6.22 14.05 1.08
C VAL A 108 5.48 12.86 0.48
N ALA A 109 6.21 11.92 -0.07
CA ALA A 109 5.67 10.66 -0.56
C ALA A 109 5.63 9.62 0.56
N LEU A 110 4.47 9.01 0.78
CA LEU A 110 4.28 7.88 1.67
C LEU A 110 4.38 6.58 0.88
N MET A 111 5.24 5.66 1.26
CA MET A 111 5.43 4.37 0.60
C MET A 111 5.11 3.20 1.52
N ILE A 112 4.30 2.28 1.04
CA ILE A 112 4.12 0.93 1.58
C ILE A 112 4.84 -0.08 0.69
N LYS A 113 5.59 -0.99 1.34
CA LYS A 113 6.34 -2.07 0.70
C LYS A 113 5.54 -3.36 0.78
N GLN A 114 5.37 -4.06 -0.34
CA GLN A 114 4.50 -5.23 -0.38
C GLN A 114 5.01 -6.34 -1.33
N ALA A 115 4.73 -7.57 -0.94
CA ALA A 115 4.73 -8.76 -1.76
C ALA A 115 3.64 -9.66 -1.19
N ASP A 116 2.46 -9.64 -1.80
CA ASP A 116 1.19 -10.25 -1.42
C ASP A 116 0.30 -9.48 -0.44
N CYS A 117 0.83 -8.76 0.57
CA CYS A 117 0.00 -7.91 1.43
C CYS A 117 -0.61 -6.77 0.63
N GLN A 118 -1.76 -6.28 1.05
CA GLN A 118 -2.40 -5.12 0.46
C GLN A 118 -1.67 -3.84 0.89
N ALA A 119 -1.63 -2.86 -0.01
CA ALA A 119 -1.44 -1.47 0.35
C ALA A 119 -2.74 -0.72 0.03
N LEU A 120 -3.19 0.13 0.96
CA LEU A 120 -4.37 0.95 0.74
C LEU A 120 -3.97 2.42 0.75
N ILE A 121 -4.30 3.12 -0.34
CA ILE A 121 -4.19 4.57 -0.40
C ILE A 121 -5.51 5.16 0.09
N LEU A 122 -5.43 6.06 1.05
CA LEU A 122 -6.54 6.88 1.53
C LEU A 122 -6.29 8.35 1.14
N TYR A 123 -7.31 9.03 0.63
CA TYR A 123 -7.22 10.44 0.30
C TYR A 123 -8.48 11.20 0.75
N ASP A 124 -8.29 12.26 1.52
CA ASP A 124 -9.35 13.21 1.88
C ASP A 124 -9.15 14.52 1.07
N PRO A 125 -9.96 14.77 0.02
CA PRO A 125 -9.84 15.96 -0.80
C PRO A 125 -10.24 17.26 -0.07
N ARG A 126 -11.06 17.17 0.98
CA ARG A 126 -11.47 18.33 1.76
C ARG A 126 -10.39 18.80 2.73
N ARG A 127 -9.65 17.86 3.30
CA ARG A 127 -8.57 18.14 4.27
C ARG A 127 -7.19 18.15 3.60
N LYS A 128 -7.13 17.77 2.31
CA LYS A 128 -5.87 17.57 1.58
C LYS A 128 -4.93 16.70 2.40
N ALA A 129 -5.42 15.52 2.79
CA ALA A 129 -4.69 14.58 3.60
C ALA A 129 -4.65 13.22 2.92
N ILE A 130 -3.49 12.57 2.97
CA ILE A 130 -3.27 11.24 2.40
C ILE A 130 -2.86 10.26 3.49
N GLY A 131 -3.24 9.00 3.30
CA GLY A 131 -2.76 7.86 4.07
C GLY A 131 -2.29 6.75 3.16
N ASN A 132 -1.35 5.94 3.64
CA ASN A 132 -0.92 4.73 2.96
C ASN A 132 -0.79 3.62 4.01
N VAL A 133 -1.54 2.53 3.84
CA VAL A 133 -1.76 1.50 4.86
C VAL A 133 -1.26 0.17 4.34
N HIS A 134 -0.35 -0.47 5.07
CA HIS A 134 0.01 -1.87 4.86
C HIS A 134 -0.99 -2.78 5.59
N CYS A 135 -1.74 -3.56 4.83
CA CYS A 135 -2.73 -4.49 5.37
C CYS A 135 -2.44 -5.92 4.89
N GLY A 136 -1.66 -6.66 5.66
CA GLY A 136 -1.61 -8.12 5.56
C GLY A 136 -2.79 -8.74 6.33
N TRP A 137 -2.93 -10.07 6.32
CA TRP A 137 -4.02 -10.75 7.02
C TRP A 137 -4.10 -10.41 8.53
N ARG A 138 -2.93 -10.23 9.19
CA ARG A 138 -2.89 -9.77 10.59
C ARG A 138 -3.39 -8.35 10.75
N GLY A 139 -3.12 -7.48 9.76
CA GLY A 139 -3.67 -6.14 9.71
C GLY A 139 -5.20 -6.13 9.60
N ASN A 140 -5.78 -7.03 8.79
CA ASN A 140 -7.23 -7.22 8.76
C ASN A 140 -7.78 -7.70 10.11
N VAL A 141 -7.12 -8.69 10.75
CA VAL A 141 -7.54 -9.17 12.08
C VAL A 141 -7.53 -8.05 13.12
N LEU A 142 -6.55 -7.15 13.05
CA LEU A 142 -6.37 -6.03 13.98
C LEU A 142 -7.07 -4.74 13.53
N ASP A 143 -7.81 -4.77 12.43
CA ASP A 143 -8.53 -3.64 11.85
C ASP A 143 -7.67 -2.37 11.68
N ILE A 144 -6.48 -2.53 11.09
CA ILE A 144 -5.59 -1.38 10.83
C ILE A 144 -6.26 -0.32 9.94
N ILE A 145 -7.19 -0.73 9.08
CA ILE A 145 -7.92 0.17 8.18
C ILE A 145 -8.80 1.12 9.00
N GLY A 146 -9.64 0.58 9.88
CA GLY A 146 -10.49 1.38 10.77
C GLY A 146 -9.67 2.29 11.68
N HIS A 147 -8.57 1.78 12.26
CA HIS A 147 -7.65 2.58 13.07
C HIS A 147 -7.04 3.74 12.28
N THR A 148 -6.68 3.55 11.01
CA THR A 148 -6.10 4.63 10.19
C THR A 148 -7.14 5.69 9.85
N VAL A 149 -8.35 5.28 9.46
CA VAL A 149 -9.47 6.22 9.19
C VAL A 149 -9.79 7.04 10.43
N GLN A 150 -9.86 6.40 11.60
CA GLN A 150 -10.08 7.09 12.87
C GLN A 150 -8.93 8.09 13.18
N ALA A 151 -7.67 7.68 13.01
CA ALA A 151 -6.53 8.55 13.23
C ALA A 151 -6.53 9.79 12.31
N MET A 152 -6.93 9.63 11.04
CA MET A 152 -7.12 10.77 10.11
C MET A 152 -8.26 11.69 10.56
N ALA A 153 -9.35 11.13 11.08
CA ALA A 153 -10.46 11.91 11.63
C ALA A 153 -10.02 12.73 12.85
N GLU A 154 -9.28 12.13 13.77
CA GLU A 154 -8.77 12.78 14.98
C GLU A 154 -7.73 13.85 14.69
N ALA A 155 -6.78 13.58 13.78
CA ALA A 155 -5.68 14.48 13.50
C ALA A 155 -6.04 15.65 12.56
N PHE A 156 -6.90 15.40 11.57
CA PHE A 156 -7.19 16.37 10.51
C PHE A 156 -8.67 16.77 10.43
N GLY A 157 -9.55 16.14 11.23
CA GLY A 157 -10.99 16.33 11.13
C GLY A 157 -11.56 15.75 9.82
N SER A 158 -10.90 14.72 9.28
CA SER A 158 -11.41 13.98 8.11
C SER A 158 -12.72 13.29 8.43
N ARG A 159 -13.69 13.39 7.53
CA ARG A 159 -14.94 12.64 7.68
C ARG A 159 -14.85 11.40 6.78
N PRO A 160 -15.12 10.19 7.30
CA PRO A 160 -14.97 8.96 6.51
C PRO A 160 -15.68 9.00 5.15
N GLN A 161 -16.88 9.59 5.08
CA GLN A 161 -17.63 9.74 3.83
C GLN A 161 -16.97 10.65 2.78
N ASP A 162 -16.00 11.47 3.15
CA ASP A 162 -15.24 12.32 2.22
C ASP A 162 -13.93 11.62 1.75
N ILE A 163 -13.53 10.51 2.38
CA ILE A 163 -12.30 9.79 2.07
C ILE A 163 -12.51 8.87 0.86
N LEU A 164 -11.57 8.93 -0.08
CA LEU A 164 -11.40 7.98 -1.17
C LEU A 164 -10.40 6.92 -0.77
N ALA A 165 -10.67 5.65 -1.10
CA ALA A 165 -9.84 4.51 -0.74
C ALA A 165 -9.54 3.63 -1.94
N CYS A 166 -8.26 3.29 -2.13
CA CYS A 166 -7.81 2.45 -3.24
C CYS A 166 -7.02 1.26 -2.73
N ILE A 167 -7.44 0.03 -3.06
CA ILE A 167 -6.79 -1.22 -2.63
C ILE A 167 -5.91 -1.75 -3.76
N SER A 168 -4.61 -1.90 -3.50
CA SER A 168 -3.60 -2.33 -4.49
C SER A 168 -3.75 -3.79 -4.93
N PRO A 169 -3.08 -4.20 -6.03
CA PRO A 169 -2.76 -5.59 -6.30
C PRO A 169 -2.17 -6.27 -5.07
N SER A 170 -2.61 -7.49 -4.77
CA SER A 170 -2.22 -8.25 -3.58
C SER A 170 -2.64 -9.72 -3.72
N LEU A 171 -2.43 -10.54 -2.69
CA LEU A 171 -2.81 -11.96 -2.73
C LEU A 171 -4.33 -12.11 -2.84
N GLY A 172 -4.79 -12.59 -3.98
CA GLY A 172 -6.21 -12.80 -4.24
C GLY A 172 -6.79 -14.07 -3.62
N PRO A 173 -8.13 -14.21 -3.56
CA PRO A 173 -8.81 -15.36 -3.01
C PRO A 173 -8.46 -16.68 -3.72
N CYS A 174 -7.99 -16.61 -4.97
CA CYS A 174 -7.48 -17.78 -5.72
C CYS A 174 -6.21 -18.40 -5.09
N CYS A 175 -5.44 -17.61 -4.32
CA CYS A 175 -4.12 -17.99 -3.79
C CYS A 175 -3.95 -17.81 -2.28
N ALA A 176 -4.90 -17.19 -1.60
CA ALA A 176 -4.85 -16.87 -0.18
C ALA A 176 -5.24 -18.06 0.70
N GLU A 177 -4.41 -19.11 0.69
CA GLU A 177 -4.60 -20.32 1.49
C GLU A 177 -4.13 -20.13 2.95
N PHE A 178 -4.98 -20.50 3.92
CA PHE A 178 -4.75 -20.42 5.36
C PHE A 178 -5.19 -21.71 6.05
N LYS A 179 -4.36 -22.75 6.01
CA LYS A 179 -4.67 -24.09 6.58
C LYS A 179 -4.95 -24.07 8.08
N ASN A 180 -4.39 -23.08 8.78
CA ASN A 180 -4.57 -22.92 10.22
C ASN A 180 -5.51 -21.76 10.56
N PHE A 181 -6.44 -21.39 9.66
CA PHE A 181 -7.27 -20.20 9.79
C PHE A 181 -8.04 -20.12 11.11
N GLN A 182 -8.45 -21.25 11.68
CA GLN A 182 -9.16 -21.29 12.97
C GLN A 182 -8.33 -20.73 14.14
N GLN A 183 -6.99 -20.76 14.02
CA GLN A 183 -6.05 -20.17 14.98
C GLN A 183 -5.59 -18.75 14.58
N GLU A 184 -5.69 -18.43 13.29
CA GLU A 184 -5.19 -17.21 12.69
C GLU A 184 -6.28 -16.13 12.58
N PHE A 185 -7.55 -16.53 12.31
CA PHE A 185 -8.68 -15.62 12.14
C PHE A 185 -9.71 -15.78 13.25
N PRO A 186 -10.25 -14.66 13.76
CA PRO A 186 -11.41 -14.72 14.64
C PRO A 186 -12.63 -15.24 13.86
N PRO A 187 -13.61 -15.90 14.55
CA PRO A 187 -14.81 -16.46 13.90
C PRO A 187 -15.60 -15.47 13.03
N SER A 188 -15.54 -14.17 13.35
CA SER A 188 -16.19 -13.11 12.56
C SER A 188 -15.66 -12.99 11.13
N LEU A 189 -14.40 -13.43 10.88
CA LEU A 189 -13.79 -13.41 9.56
C LEU A 189 -13.95 -14.73 8.78
N TRP A 190 -14.45 -15.80 9.38
CA TRP A 190 -14.62 -17.08 8.69
C TRP A 190 -15.61 -17.02 7.54
N ARG A 191 -16.57 -16.11 7.57
CA ARG A 191 -17.53 -15.87 6.46
C ARG A 191 -16.87 -15.48 5.13
N TYR A 192 -15.59 -15.10 5.14
CA TYR A 192 -14.82 -14.74 3.94
C TYR A 192 -14.07 -15.94 3.35
N GLU A 193 -14.27 -17.14 3.88
CA GLU A 193 -13.80 -18.37 3.26
C GLU A 193 -14.58 -18.62 1.96
N VAL A 194 -13.88 -18.60 0.82
CA VAL A 194 -14.49 -18.79 -0.51
C VAL A 194 -14.46 -20.23 -0.99
N ARG A 195 -13.57 -21.02 -0.43
CA ARG A 195 -13.44 -22.47 -0.56
C ARG A 195 -12.56 -22.99 0.58
N PRO A 196 -12.52 -24.29 0.89
CA PRO A 196 -11.77 -24.82 2.03
C PRO A 196 -10.37 -24.24 2.15
N ASP A 197 -10.08 -23.60 3.28
CA ASP A 197 -8.83 -22.92 3.64
C ASP A 197 -8.47 -21.64 2.82
N TYR A 198 -9.30 -21.19 1.88
CA TYR A 198 -9.01 -20.00 1.05
C TYR A 198 -9.92 -18.84 1.41
N PHE A 199 -9.33 -17.68 1.63
CA PHE A 199 -10.01 -16.50 2.11
C PHE A 199 -9.95 -15.31 1.14
N ASP A 200 -11.02 -14.53 1.10
CA ASP A 200 -11.06 -13.26 0.36
C ASP A 200 -10.66 -12.10 1.27
N LEU A 201 -9.34 -11.81 1.30
CA LEU A 201 -8.79 -10.68 2.06
C LEU A 201 -9.22 -9.32 1.46
N TRP A 202 -9.55 -9.29 0.16
CA TRP A 202 -10.03 -8.07 -0.50
C TRP A 202 -11.42 -7.70 -0.01
N ALA A 203 -12.32 -8.69 0.11
CA ALA A 203 -13.65 -8.49 0.67
C ALA A 203 -13.58 -8.04 2.14
N ILE A 204 -12.67 -8.62 2.96
CA ILE A 204 -12.45 -8.18 4.34
C ILE A 204 -12.09 -6.69 4.37
N SER A 205 -11.08 -6.28 3.59
CA SER A 205 -10.63 -4.88 3.57
C SER A 205 -11.71 -3.93 3.07
N ARG A 206 -12.48 -4.33 2.05
CA ARG A 206 -13.61 -3.54 1.57
C ARG A 206 -14.68 -3.35 2.65
N ASP A 207 -15.04 -4.43 3.35
CA ASP A 207 -16.05 -4.36 4.42
C ASP A 207 -15.55 -3.54 5.62
N GLN A 208 -14.25 -3.56 5.93
CA GLN A 208 -13.65 -2.69 6.95
C GLN A 208 -13.71 -1.20 6.55
N LEU A 209 -13.43 -0.87 5.28
CA LEU A 209 -13.59 0.50 4.77
C LEU A 209 -15.04 0.98 4.89
N LEU A 210 -16.01 0.14 4.48
CA LEU A 210 -17.44 0.45 4.61
C LEU A 210 -17.86 0.61 6.09
N SER A 211 -17.37 -0.26 6.96
CA SER A 211 -17.63 -0.20 8.41
C SER A 211 -17.03 1.04 9.05
N ALA A 212 -15.91 1.54 8.54
CA ALA A 212 -15.32 2.81 8.95
C ALA A 212 -16.09 4.04 8.43
N GLY A 213 -17.11 3.86 7.58
CA GLY A 213 -17.97 4.92 7.06
C GLY A 213 -17.55 5.50 5.70
N ILE A 214 -16.61 4.86 5.00
CA ILE A 214 -16.27 5.23 3.62
C ILE A 214 -17.38 4.76 2.70
N LEU A 215 -17.77 5.61 1.74
CA LEU A 215 -18.88 5.31 0.82
C LEU A 215 -18.47 4.24 -0.21
N PRO A 216 -19.38 3.37 -0.64
CA PRO A 216 -19.08 2.32 -1.63
C PRO A 216 -18.50 2.85 -2.94
N GLU A 217 -18.97 3.99 -3.42
CA GLU A 217 -18.51 4.68 -4.63
C GLU A 217 -17.14 5.35 -4.47
N HIS A 218 -16.64 5.47 -3.24
CA HIS A 218 -15.32 5.99 -2.90
C HIS A 218 -14.27 4.87 -2.76
N ILE A 219 -14.60 3.63 -3.11
CA ILE A 219 -13.68 2.50 -2.99
C ILE A 219 -13.35 1.94 -4.38
N GLU A 220 -12.09 2.02 -4.78
CA GLU A 220 -11.57 1.32 -5.97
C GLU A 220 -10.65 0.18 -5.54
N MET A 221 -10.86 -1.00 -6.12
CA MET A 221 -10.05 -2.19 -5.85
C MET A 221 -9.39 -2.70 -7.13
N ALA A 222 -8.09 -2.97 -7.08
CA ALA A 222 -7.32 -3.46 -8.21
C ALA A 222 -7.81 -4.82 -8.73
N GLY A 223 -8.16 -5.73 -7.82
CA GLY A 223 -8.62 -7.08 -8.19
C GLY A 223 -7.56 -7.93 -8.89
N ILE A 224 -6.28 -7.63 -8.73
CA ILE A 224 -5.15 -8.33 -9.38
C ILE A 224 -4.41 -9.16 -8.32
N CYS A 225 -4.31 -10.47 -8.53
CA CYS A 225 -3.59 -11.37 -7.64
C CYS A 225 -2.09 -11.37 -7.95
N THR A 226 -1.26 -10.93 -6.99
CA THR A 226 0.20 -10.84 -7.15
C THR A 226 0.87 -12.19 -7.41
N LYS A 227 0.39 -13.27 -6.78
CA LYS A 227 0.90 -14.62 -7.01
C LYS A 227 0.56 -15.17 -8.42
N CYS A 228 -0.56 -14.77 -8.99
CA CYS A 228 -0.92 -15.15 -10.36
C CYS A 228 -0.18 -14.34 -11.42
N HIS A 229 0.35 -13.16 -11.05
CA HIS A 229 1.02 -12.22 -11.96
C HIS A 229 2.45 -11.92 -11.45
N GLN A 230 3.26 -12.98 -11.24
CA GLN A 230 4.64 -12.86 -10.77
C GLN A 230 5.57 -12.22 -11.81
N ASP A 231 5.17 -12.17 -13.07
CA ASP A 231 5.85 -11.43 -14.11
C ASP A 231 5.78 -9.90 -13.92
N GLU A 232 4.79 -9.42 -13.13
CA GLU A 232 4.61 -8.00 -12.83
C GLU A 232 4.81 -7.64 -11.36
N PHE A 233 4.57 -8.56 -10.44
CA PHE A 233 4.62 -8.29 -8.99
C PHE A 233 5.49 -9.29 -8.25
N PHE A 234 6.18 -8.81 -7.24
CA PHE A 234 6.80 -9.71 -6.27
C PHE A 234 5.72 -10.44 -5.46
N SER A 235 5.93 -11.74 -5.23
CA SER A 235 5.02 -12.56 -4.42
C SER A 235 5.80 -13.43 -3.43
N TYR A 236 5.68 -13.13 -2.14
CA TYR A 236 6.28 -13.95 -1.10
C TYR A 236 5.66 -15.35 -1.03
N ARG A 237 4.36 -15.47 -1.28
CA ARG A 237 3.65 -16.75 -1.33
C ARG A 237 4.15 -17.63 -2.50
N GLY A 238 4.50 -17.01 -3.63
CA GLY A 238 5.01 -17.70 -4.81
C GLY A 238 6.50 -18.02 -4.73
N GLU A 239 7.32 -17.04 -4.40
CA GLU A 239 8.78 -17.09 -4.57
C GLU A 239 9.58 -17.32 -3.29
N LYS A 240 9.01 -17.04 -2.10
CA LYS A 240 9.62 -17.09 -0.76
C LYS A 240 10.77 -16.08 -0.57
N ILE A 241 11.79 -16.11 -1.40
CA ILE A 241 12.87 -15.12 -1.44
C ILE A 241 12.60 -14.21 -2.62
N THR A 242 12.24 -12.96 -2.36
CA THR A 242 11.79 -12.03 -3.39
C THR A 242 11.87 -10.57 -2.90
N GLY A 243 11.84 -9.63 -3.83
CA GLY A 243 11.77 -8.21 -3.54
C GLY A 243 10.45 -7.75 -2.92
N ARG A 244 10.31 -6.43 -2.81
CA ARG A 244 9.05 -5.78 -2.43
C ARG A 244 8.76 -4.66 -3.42
N SER A 245 7.55 -4.65 -3.96
CA SER A 245 7.02 -3.52 -4.73
C SER A 245 6.67 -2.35 -3.81
N GLY A 246 6.70 -1.13 -4.34
CA GLY A 246 6.24 0.06 -3.64
C GLY A 246 4.86 0.49 -4.11
N THR A 247 3.93 0.71 -3.17
CA THR A 247 2.75 1.55 -3.42
C THR A 247 3.01 2.90 -2.80
N VAL A 248 2.90 3.97 -3.60
CA VAL A 248 3.32 5.32 -3.20
C VAL A 248 2.22 6.32 -3.47
N VAL A 249 2.05 7.27 -2.56
CA VAL A 249 1.15 8.43 -2.72
C VAL A 249 1.80 9.68 -2.17
N ALA A 250 1.63 10.81 -2.85
CA ALA A 250 2.10 12.13 -2.44
C ALA A 250 1.06 13.21 -2.75
N LEU A 251 1.09 14.31 -1.98
CA LEU A 251 0.41 15.55 -2.31
C LEU A 251 1.39 16.50 -3.01
N SER A 252 0.94 17.09 -4.11
CA SER A 252 1.69 18.16 -4.82
C SER A 252 1.08 19.54 -4.52
N ASN A 253 1.89 20.58 -4.70
CA ASN A 253 1.43 21.96 -4.52
C ASN A 253 0.56 22.49 -5.68
N GLY A 254 0.16 21.62 -6.61
CA GLY A 254 -0.74 21.99 -7.71
C GLY A 254 -0.12 22.97 -8.71
N VAL A 255 1.20 23.01 -8.83
CA VAL A 255 1.92 23.79 -9.86
C VAL A 255 2.46 22.80 -10.88
N PHE A 256 1.72 22.60 -11.96
CA PHE A 256 2.21 22.04 -13.22
C PHE A 256 2.04 23.08 -14.32
#